data_0ee1ff3067f993ee4947a5ef1f87430a
#
_entry.id   0ee1ff3067f993ee4947a5ef1f87430a
#
_cell.length_a   1.000
_cell.length_b   1.000
_cell.length_c   1.000
_cell.angle_alpha   90.00
_cell.angle_beta   90.00
_cell.angle_gamma   90.00
#
_symmetry.space_group_name_H-M   'P 1'
#
loop_
_entity.id
_entity.type
_entity.pdbx_description
1 polymer ?
#
loop_
_entity_poly.entity_id
_entity_poly.type
_entity_poly.pdbx_seq_one_letter_code
_entity_poly.pdbx_strand_id
1 'polypeptide(L)'
;MVARRAIGDPAEALKSEASDDNAEVLIELKNVRKSFGKKVVLDGASFKIRRGEAVGIIGSSGTGKSTVLRIMAGLLQPDEGEVIIRGRPRVGLLSDEKDPNLKVGMVFQSAALFDSLTVGENVGFKLYEHSDLPEDVIKGLIQESLAQVGLSGVEDRYPAQLSGGMKKRAALARAIIKEDISENDNPLEEVVMYDEPTAGLDPVASTVVEDLMRNLHTENKAVSSYEEKKGGVASYIVVTHQHSTIRRAVDRLIFLHAGKVVWEGTSKEFDTCEEPIVRQFATGSLQGPIVY
;
A
#
# COMPACT_ATOMS: atom_id res chain seq x y z
N MET A 1 -40.93 -6.59 -36.79
CA MET A 1 -41.09 -6.89 -35.36
C MET A 1 -39.68 -7.00 -34.78
N VAL A 2 -39.10 -5.89 -34.29
CA VAL A 2 -37.72 -5.82 -33.80
C VAL A 2 -37.81 -5.72 -32.29
N ALA A 3 -37.29 -6.75 -31.60
CA ALA A 3 -37.27 -6.85 -30.14
C ALA A 3 -36.29 -5.81 -29.57
N ARG A 4 -36.80 -4.86 -28.78
CA ARG A 4 -36.02 -3.97 -27.93
C ARG A 4 -35.40 -4.79 -26.78
N ARG A 5 -34.06 -4.89 -26.74
CA ARG A 5 -33.32 -5.32 -25.54
C ARG A 5 -33.53 -4.26 -24.46
N ALA A 6 -34.02 -4.68 -23.33
CA ALA A 6 -34.10 -3.87 -22.10
C ALA A 6 -32.70 -3.53 -21.65
N ILE A 7 -32.41 -2.24 -21.52
CA ILE A 7 -31.22 -1.69 -20.85
C ILE A 7 -31.51 -1.84 -19.35
N GLY A 8 -30.74 -2.65 -18.67
CA GLY A 8 -30.81 -2.79 -17.19
C GLY A 8 -30.60 -1.46 -16.50
N ASP A 9 -31.30 -1.28 -15.40
CA ASP A 9 -31.35 -0.06 -14.59
C ASP A 9 -29.95 0.25 -14.03
N PRO A 10 -29.39 1.47 -14.23
CA PRO A 10 -28.09 1.87 -13.67
C PRO A 10 -28.05 1.88 -12.14
N ALA A 11 -29.19 1.78 -11.47
CA ALA A 11 -29.28 1.77 -10.01
C ALA A 11 -28.86 0.44 -9.35
N GLU A 12 -28.80 -0.68 -10.10
CA GLU A 12 -28.35 -1.98 -9.56
C GLU A 12 -26.82 -2.15 -9.55
N ALA A 13 -26.08 -1.38 -10.35
CA ALA A 13 -24.61 -1.44 -10.37
C ALA A 13 -23.92 -0.71 -9.21
N LEU A 14 -24.68 0.01 -8.37
CA LEU A 14 -24.15 0.83 -7.25
C LEU A 14 -24.24 0.14 -5.88
N LYS A 15 -24.57 -1.14 -5.81
CA LYS A 15 -24.79 -1.86 -4.52
C LYS A 15 -23.67 -2.77 -4.07
N SER A 16 -22.43 -2.65 -4.54
CA SER A 16 -21.34 -3.55 -4.14
C SER A 16 -20.03 -2.86 -3.70
N GLU A 17 -20.08 -1.72 -3.04
CA GLU A 17 -18.90 -1.09 -2.45
C GLU A 17 -18.95 -0.98 -0.91
N ALA A 18 -19.74 -1.82 -0.25
CA ALA A 18 -19.58 -2.06 1.18
C ALA A 18 -18.37 -3.01 1.37
N SER A 19 -17.43 -2.67 2.26
CA SER A 19 -16.35 -3.56 2.70
C SER A 19 -16.98 -4.91 3.02
N ASP A 20 -16.57 -5.95 2.31
CA ASP A 20 -17.07 -7.30 2.56
C ASP A 20 -16.52 -7.75 3.93
N ASP A 21 -17.31 -7.63 4.98
CA ASP A 21 -16.93 -8.03 6.35
C ASP A 21 -16.54 -9.52 6.45
N ASN A 22 -16.84 -10.30 5.42
CA ASN A 22 -16.45 -11.70 5.28
C ASN A 22 -15.08 -11.89 4.58
N ALA A 23 -14.44 -10.84 4.04
CA ALA A 23 -13.15 -10.99 3.38
C ALA A 23 -12.06 -11.40 4.38
N GLU A 24 -11.14 -12.26 3.91
CA GLU A 24 -10.00 -12.76 4.70
C GLU A 24 -9.18 -11.60 5.28
N VAL A 25 -8.86 -11.67 6.58
CA VAL A 25 -7.98 -10.70 7.24
C VAL A 25 -6.53 -11.07 6.96
N LEU A 26 -5.82 -10.21 6.23
CA LEU A 26 -4.41 -10.39 5.89
C LEU A 26 -3.48 -9.90 7.01
N ILE A 27 -3.78 -8.72 7.58
CA ILE A 27 -2.98 -8.12 8.66
C ILE A 27 -3.93 -7.60 9.73
N GLU A 28 -3.68 -7.94 10.99
CA GLU A 28 -4.42 -7.41 12.13
C GLU A 28 -3.43 -6.87 13.18
N LEU A 29 -3.66 -5.65 13.63
CA LEU A 29 -2.99 -5.08 14.79
C LEU A 29 -3.92 -5.16 15.99
N LYS A 30 -3.40 -5.63 17.15
CA LYS A 30 -4.11 -5.70 18.41
C LYS A 30 -3.38 -4.95 19.51
N ASN A 31 -3.94 -3.85 19.96
CA ASN A 31 -3.45 -3.04 21.07
C ASN A 31 -1.96 -2.66 20.94
N VAL A 32 -1.52 -2.36 19.72
CA VAL A 32 -0.12 -2.08 19.42
C VAL A 32 0.32 -0.77 20.07
N ARG A 33 1.39 -0.85 20.89
CA ARG A 33 2.07 0.28 21.51
C ARG A 33 3.49 0.40 21.02
N LYS A 34 3.97 1.64 20.87
CA LYS A 34 5.35 1.94 20.49
C LYS A 34 5.80 3.28 21.05
N SER A 35 6.97 3.26 21.69
CA SER A 35 7.60 4.45 22.23
C SER A 35 9.03 4.59 21.72
N PHE A 36 9.51 5.81 21.60
CA PHE A 36 10.90 6.13 21.32
C PHE A 36 11.43 7.02 22.45
N GLY A 37 12.21 6.41 23.34
CA GLY A 37 12.60 7.03 24.59
C GLY A 37 11.37 7.36 25.45
N LYS A 38 11.17 8.64 25.77
CA LYS A 38 10.01 9.09 26.57
C LYS A 38 8.76 9.40 25.72
N LYS A 39 8.87 9.41 24.39
CA LYS A 39 7.78 9.78 23.49
C LYS A 39 6.97 8.53 23.12
N VAL A 40 5.73 8.46 23.58
CA VAL A 40 4.75 7.47 23.11
C VAL A 40 4.28 7.89 21.73
N VAL A 41 4.39 7.01 20.75
CA VAL A 41 4.01 7.25 19.35
C VAL A 41 2.75 6.48 18.97
N LEU A 42 2.63 5.24 19.46
CA LEU A 42 1.40 4.44 19.36
C LEU A 42 0.96 4.03 20.76
N ASP A 43 -0.32 4.14 21.04
CA ASP A 43 -0.93 3.89 22.35
C ASP A 43 -2.18 3.00 22.26
N GLY A 44 -1.97 1.77 21.81
CA GLY A 44 -3.03 0.78 21.70
C GLY A 44 -3.76 0.79 20.35
N ALA A 45 -3.04 1.05 19.26
CA ALA A 45 -3.60 1.03 17.92
C ALA A 45 -4.10 -0.39 17.57
N SER A 46 -5.35 -0.49 17.10
CA SER A 46 -5.98 -1.76 16.73
C SER A 46 -6.82 -1.54 15.46
N PHE A 47 -6.59 -2.35 14.43
CA PHE A 47 -7.36 -2.37 13.18
C PHE A 47 -6.99 -3.59 12.34
N LYS A 48 -7.72 -3.82 11.25
CA LYS A 48 -7.54 -4.95 10.34
C LYS A 48 -7.39 -4.47 8.91
N ILE A 49 -6.58 -5.18 8.13
CA ILE A 49 -6.49 -5.04 6.67
C ILE A 49 -7.01 -6.34 6.07
N ARG A 50 -8.01 -6.24 5.21
CA ARG A 50 -8.61 -7.39 4.55
C ARG A 50 -8.12 -7.53 3.12
N ARG A 51 -8.25 -8.72 2.57
CA ARG A 51 -8.00 -9.01 1.16
C ARG A 51 -8.86 -8.12 0.28
N GLY A 52 -8.28 -7.57 -0.78
CA GLY A 52 -8.97 -6.74 -1.75
C GLY A 52 -9.19 -5.29 -1.32
N GLU A 53 -8.69 -4.85 -0.15
CA GLU A 53 -8.85 -3.48 0.32
C GLU A 53 -7.72 -2.56 -0.15
N ALA A 54 -8.09 -1.35 -0.55
CA ALA A 54 -7.22 -0.19 -0.70
C ALA A 54 -7.43 0.72 0.53
N VAL A 55 -6.48 0.70 1.47
CA VAL A 55 -6.65 1.35 2.78
C VAL A 55 -5.74 2.57 2.92
N GLY A 56 -6.30 3.71 3.31
CA GLY A 56 -5.57 4.92 3.67
C GLY A 56 -5.41 5.06 5.19
N ILE A 57 -4.18 5.20 5.67
CA ILE A 57 -3.92 5.60 7.06
C ILE A 57 -3.62 7.10 7.05
N ILE A 58 -4.50 7.88 7.67
CA ILE A 58 -4.47 9.32 7.66
C ILE A 58 -4.34 9.90 9.08
N GLY A 59 -4.04 11.17 9.18
CA GLY A 59 -3.89 11.89 10.45
C GLY A 59 -2.80 12.95 10.38
N SER A 60 -2.69 13.77 11.40
CA SER A 60 -1.72 14.87 11.49
C SER A 60 -0.26 14.37 11.45
N SER A 61 0.66 15.28 11.19
CA SER A 61 2.09 14.94 11.22
C SER A 61 2.51 14.45 12.62
N GLY A 62 3.36 13.43 12.67
CA GLY A 62 3.89 12.90 13.93
C GLY A 62 2.95 12.02 14.74
N THR A 63 1.77 11.66 14.24
CA THR A 63 0.79 10.78 14.94
C THR A 63 1.12 9.29 14.88
N GLY A 64 2.23 8.89 14.27
CA GLY A 64 2.68 7.49 14.24
C GLY A 64 2.34 6.73 12.96
N LYS A 65 1.85 7.37 11.90
CA LYS A 65 1.46 6.71 10.63
C LYS A 65 2.58 5.88 10.01
N SER A 66 3.76 6.45 9.79
CA SER A 66 4.91 5.71 9.25
C SER A 66 5.42 4.65 10.24
N THR A 67 5.24 4.88 11.55
CA THR A 67 5.61 3.90 12.59
C THR A 67 4.72 2.66 12.50
N VAL A 68 3.40 2.85 12.40
CA VAL A 68 2.45 1.74 12.26
C VAL A 68 2.70 0.98 10.96
N LEU A 69 2.99 1.69 9.86
CA LEU A 69 3.31 1.06 8.58
C LEU A 69 4.57 0.17 8.68
N ARG A 70 5.64 0.66 9.32
CA ARG A 70 6.87 -0.12 9.55
C ARG A 70 6.65 -1.33 10.46
N ILE A 71 5.77 -1.21 11.45
CA ILE A 71 5.40 -2.33 12.32
C ILE A 71 4.63 -3.39 11.50
N MET A 72 3.65 -3.00 10.68
CA MET A 72 2.93 -3.92 9.79
C MET A 72 3.87 -4.59 8.78
N ALA A 73 4.83 -3.84 8.26
CA ALA A 73 5.84 -4.37 7.33
C ALA A 73 6.87 -5.30 8.00
N GLY A 74 6.87 -5.42 9.33
CA GLY A 74 7.87 -6.22 10.06
C GLY A 74 9.27 -5.60 10.10
N LEU A 75 9.38 -4.30 9.83
CA LEU A 75 10.64 -3.55 9.92
C LEU A 75 10.88 -2.96 11.31
N LEU A 76 9.88 -3.00 12.18
CA LEU A 76 9.92 -2.47 13.53
C LEU A 76 9.04 -3.33 14.45
N GLN A 77 9.57 -3.73 15.59
CA GLN A 77 8.78 -4.45 16.60
C GLN A 77 7.95 -3.47 17.45
N PRO A 78 6.69 -3.80 17.79
CA PRO A 78 5.95 -3.10 18.82
C PRO A 78 6.59 -3.34 20.21
N ASP A 79 6.35 -2.44 21.15
CA ASP A 79 6.75 -2.64 22.55
C ASP A 79 5.72 -3.49 23.29
N GLU A 80 4.43 -3.33 22.93
CA GLU A 80 3.30 -4.12 23.46
C GLU A 80 2.28 -4.35 22.34
N GLY A 81 1.41 -5.35 22.52
CA GLY A 81 0.40 -5.73 21.55
C GLY A 81 0.91 -6.74 20.54
N GLU A 82 0.10 -7.05 19.55
CA GLU A 82 0.38 -8.11 18.59
C GLU A 82 0.13 -7.64 17.15
N VAL A 83 0.96 -8.16 16.24
CA VAL A 83 0.74 -8.12 14.79
C VAL A 83 0.43 -9.53 14.34
N ILE A 84 -0.74 -9.72 13.73
CA ILE A 84 -1.21 -11.02 13.28
C ILE A 84 -1.26 -11.00 11.76
N ILE A 85 -0.59 -11.96 11.12
CA ILE A 85 -0.53 -12.12 9.68
C ILE A 85 -1.30 -13.39 9.31
N ARG A 86 -2.40 -13.25 8.56
CA ARG A 86 -3.29 -14.37 8.17
C ARG A 86 -3.60 -15.30 9.34
N GLY A 87 -4.01 -14.70 10.46
CA GLY A 87 -4.37 -15.41 11.67
C GLY A 87 -3.22 -15.95 12.54
N ARG A 88 -1.94 -15.75 12.13
CA ARG A 88 -0.76 -16.17 12.90
C ARG A 88 -0.05 -14.96 13.52
N PRO A 89 0.22 -14.94 14.82
CA PRO A 89 1.02 -13.87 15.42
C PRO A 89 2.42 -13.83 14.83
N ARG A 90 2.88 -12.65 14.41
CA ARG A 90 4.26 -12.43 13.98
C ARG A 90 5.15 -12.31 15.23
N VAL A 91 6.23 -13.08 15.23
CA VAL A 91 7.25 -13.03 16.27
C VAL A 91 8.54 -12.47 15.65
N GLY A 92 9.01 -11.34 16.16
CA GLY A 92 10.24 -10.71 15.65
C GLY A 92 10.03 -9.79 14.47
N LEU A 93 11.09 -9.59 13.70
CA LEU A 93 11.12 -8.82 12.47
C LEU A 93 10.84 -9.72 11.25
N LEU A 94 10.58 -9.09 10.10
CA LEU A 94 10.40 -9.81 8.83
C LEU A 94 11.63 -10.66 8.46
N SER A 95 12.84 -10.19 8.78
CA SER A 95 14.10 -10.93 8.60
C SER A 95 14.17 -12.24 9.41
N ASP A 96 13.38 -12.37 10.47
CA ASP A 96 13.36 -13.53 11.34
C ASP A 96 12.35 -14.59 10.89
N GLU A 97 11.46 -14.25 9.95
CA GLU A 97 10.45 -15.17 9.41
C GLU A 97 11.09 -16.17 8.43
N LYS A 98 11.03 -17.46 8.78
CA LYS A 98 11.54 -18.54 7.93
C LYS A 98 10.57 -18.98 6.83
N ASP A 99 9.30 -18.71 7.02
CA ASP A 99 8.21 -19.11 6.12
C ASP A 99 7.13 -18.00 6.11
N PRO A 100 7.34 -16.93 5.31
CA PRO A 100 6.39 -15.85 5.23
C PRO A 100 5.08 -16.31 4.58
N ASN A 101 3.96 -16.11 5.30
CA ASN A 101 2.62 -16.41 4.77
C ASN A 101 2.06 -15.30 3.88
N LEU A 102 2.74 -14.17 3.81
CA LEU A 102 2.32 -12.98 3.09
C LEU A 102 3.56 -12.22 2.61
N LYS A 103 3.59 -11.89 1.33
CA LYS A 103 4.63 -11.01 0.78
C LYS A 103 4.28 -9.56 1.08
N VAL A 104 5.23 -8.79 1.57
CA VAL A 104 5.06 -7.37 1.85
C VAL A 104 6.05 -6.55 1.03
N GLY A 105 5.52 -5.77 0.09
CA GLY A 105 6.27 -4.74 -0.63
C GLY A 105 6.21 -3.40 0.11
N MET A 106 7.31 -2.64 0.16
CA MET A 106 7.32 -1.32 0.78
C MET A 106 7.92 -0.25 -0.12
N VAL A 107 7.17 0.83 -0.31
CA VAL A 107 7.59 2.04 -1.03
C VAL A 107 7.75 3.17 -0.01
N PHE A 108 8.99 3.60 0.20
CA PHE A 108 9.35 4.65 1.15
C PHE A 108 9.12 6.05 0.59
N GLN A 109 8.92 7.00 1.48
CA GLN A 109 8.73 8.42 1.15
C GLN A 109 9.88 9.00 0.29
N SER A 110 11.13 8.61 0.52
CA SER A 110 12.29 9.05 -0.25
C SER A 110 12.56 8.20 -1.50
N ALA A 111 11.69 7.25 -1.86
CA ALA A 111 11.90 6.16 -2.81
C ALA A 111 13.00 5.15 -2.38
N ALA A 112 13.98 5.56 -1.58
CA ALA A 112 15.07 4.75 -1.03
C ALA A 112 15.76 3.88 -2.10
N LEU A 113 16.06 4.45 -3.25
CA LEU A 113 16.90 3.82 -4.26
C LEU A 113 18.37 3.92 -3.85
N PHE A 114 19.14 2.89 -4.18
CA PHE A 114 20.59 2.89 -4.00
C PHE A 114 21.21 3.76 -5.09
N ASP A 115 21.85 4.87 -4.72
CA ASP A 115 22.42 5.83 -5.67
C ASP A 115 23.60 5.26 -6.49
N SER A 116 24.27 4.22 -5.97
CA SER A 116 25.39 3.52 -6.60
C SER A 116 24.96 2.46 -7.62
N LEU A 117 23.69 2.12 -7.67
CA LEU A 117 23.11 1.12 -8.57
C LEU A 117 22.29 1.80 -9.67
N THR A 118 22.25 1.20 -10.85
CA THR A 118 21.34 1.60 -11.91
C THR A 118 19.88 1.36 -11.53
N VAL A 119 18.95 1.87 -12.31
CA VAL A 119 17.51 1.65 -12.10
C VAL A 119 17.17 0.16 -12.19
N GLY A 120 17.73 -0.54 -13.19
CA GLY A 120 17.54 -1.98 -13.36
C GLY A 120 18.07 -2.77 -12.17
N GLU A 121 19.29 -2.47 -11.71
CA GLU A 121 19.88 -3.09 -10.52
C GLU A 121 19.08 -2.80 -9.24
N ASN A 122 18.54 -1.57 -9.09
CA ASN A 122 17.66 -1.23 -7.98
C ASN A 122 16.38 -2.05 -7.99
N VAL A 123 15.74 -2.21 -9.15
CA VAL A 123 14.48 -2.95 -9.30
C VAL A 123 14.73 -4.45 -9.09
N GLY A 124 15.78 -5.00 -9.69
CA GLY A 124 16.14 -6.41 -9.60
C GLY A 124 16.93 -6.79 -8.35
N PHE A 125 17.25 -5.85 -7.45
CA PHE A 125 18.17 -6.06 -6.33
C PHE A 125 17.90 -7.34 -5.56
N LYS A 126 16.65 -7.56 -5.17
CA LYS A 126 16.25 -8.75 -4.41
C LYS A 126 16.44 -10.05 -5.21
N LEU A 127 16.20 -10.03 -6.51
CA LEU A 127 16.38 -11.20 -7.37
C LEU A 127 17.86 -11.55 -7.52
N TYR A 128 18.73 -10.54 -7.70
CA TYR A 128 20.18 -10.78 -7.77
C TYR A 128 20.78 -11.32 -6.47
N GLU A 129 20.24 -10.92 -5.31
CA GLU A 129 20.79 -11.30 -4.00
C GLU A 129 20.20 -12.62 -3.45
N HIS A 130 18.97 -12.97 -3.83
CA HIS A 130 18.21 -14.03 -3.15
C HIS A 130 17.57 -15.06 -4.09
N SER A 131 17.83 -15.01 -5.39
CA SER A 131 17.34 -16.04 -6.32
C SER A 131 18.47 -16.67 -7.11
N ASP A 132 18.28 -17.92 -7.53
CA ASP A 132 19.18 -18.65 -8.44
C ASP A 132 18.74 -18.50 -9.93
N LEU A 133 17.95 -17.46 -10.24
CA LEU A 133 17.44 -17.22 -11.58
C LEU A 133 18.57 -16.82 -12.56
N PRO A 134 18.52 -17.31 -13.82
CA PRO A 134 19.42 -16.85 -14.86
C PRO A 134 19.32 -15.32 -15.07
N GLU A 135 20.44 -14.70 -15.39
CA GLU A 135 20.53 -13.23 -15.52
C GLU A 135 19.61 -12.66 -16.61
N ASP A 136 19.39 -13.38 -17.70
CA ASP A 136 18.49 -13.02 -18.79
C ASP A 136 17.02 -13.03 -18.32
N VAL A 137 16.65 -13.98 -17.47
CA VAL A 137 15.32 -14.03 -16.84
C VAL A 137 15.12 -12.84 -15.91
N ILE A 138 16.10 -12.55 -15.03
CA ILE A 138 16.03 -11.38 -14.13
C ILE A 138 15.88 -10.09 -14.94
N LYS A 139 16.65 -9.91 -16.01
CA LYS A 139 16.52 -8.75 -16.91
C LYS A 139 15.13 -8.63 -17.53
N GLY A 140 14.53 -9.75 -17.94
CA GLY A 140 13.16 -9.78 -18.46
C GLY A 140 12.14 -9.30 -17.41
N LEU A 141 12.23 -9.79 -16.18
CA LEU A 141 11.36 -9.38 -15.07
C LEU A 141 11.51 -7.89 -14.70
N ILE A 142 12.75 -7.37 -14.73
CA ILE A 142 13.04 -5.94 -14.52
C ILE A 142 12.35 -5.10 -15.60
N GLN A 143 12.49 -5.48 -16.87
CA GLN A 143 11.88 -4.76 -18.00
C GLN A 143 10.34 -4.79 -17.90
N GLU A 144 9.75 -5.94 -17.59
CA GLU A 144 8.30 -6.07 -17.37
C GLU A 144 7.82 -5.16 -16.23
N SER A 145 8.50 -5.19 -15.09
CA SER A 145 8.14 -4.39 -13.92
C SER A 145 8.27 -2.87 -14.18
N LEU A 146 9.33 -2.44 -14.88
CA LEU A 146 9.50 -1.06 -15.27
C LEU A 146 8.46 -0.62 -16.31
N ALA A 147 8.08 -1.49 -17.24
CA ALA A 147 7.02 -1.20 -18.21
C ALA A 147 5.66 -1.00 -17.51
N GLN A 148 5.32 -1.80 -16.50
CA GLN A 148 4.08 -1.66 -15.71
C GLN A 148 3.95 -0.30 -15.04
N VAL A 149 5.07 0.34 -14.68
CA VAL A 149 5.07 1.68 -14.08
C VAL A 149 5.41 2.80 -15.10
N GLY A 150 5.42 2.49 -16.40
CA GLY A 150 5.67 3.45 -17.47
C GLY A 150 7.10 4.02 -17.47
N LEU A 151 8.10 3.18 -17.19
CA LEU A 151 9.52 3.52 -17.14
C LEU A 151 10.37 2.63 -18.06
N SER A 152 9.88 2.25 -19.23
CA SER A 152 10.68 1.47 -20.19
C SER A 152 11.90 2.27 -20.70
N GLY A 153 13.04 1.60 -20.88
CA GLY A 153 14.25 2.15 -21.48
C GLY A 153 15.06 3.07 -20.56
N VAL A 154 14.90 2.91 -19.24
CA VAL A 154 15.68 3.65 -18.22
C VAL A 154 16.55 2.73 -17.35
N GLU A 155 16.64 1.46 -17.69
CA GLU A 155 17.26 0.40 -16.90
C GLU A 155 18.71 0.75 -16.54
N ASP A 156 19.46 1.32 -17.50
CA ASP A 156 20.89 1.66 -17.35
C ASP A 156 21.14 3.06 -16.74
N ARG A 157 20.06 3.80 -16.42
CA ARG A 157 20.21 5.11 -15.77
C ARG A 157 20.44 4.96 -14.27
N TYR A 158 21.13 5.93 -13.70
CA TYR A 158 21.28 6.05 -12.25
C TYR A 158 20.15 6.90 -11.64
N PRO A 159 19.81 6.71 -10.35
CA PRO A 159 18.78 7.50 -9.67
C PRO A 159 18.95 9.01 -9.81
N ALA A 160 20.20 9.51 -9.83
CA ALA A 160 20.49 10.94 -10.03
C ALA A 160 19.99 11.51 -11.37
N GLN A 161 19.78 10.67 -12.37
CA GLN A 161 19.30 11.05 -13.72
C GLN A 161 17.77 11.01 -13.85
N LEU A 162 17.06 10.67 -12.77
CA LEU A 162 15.61 10.54 -12.74
C LEU A 162 14.94 11.76 -12.09
N SER A 163 13.76 12.15 -12.60
CA SER A 163 12.88 13.07 -11.89
C SER A 163 12.34 12.46 -10.59
N GLY A 164 11.80 13.27 -9.67
CA GLY A 164 11.19 12.79 -8.44
C GLY A 164 10.08 11.75 -8.69
N GLY A 165 9.19 12.02 -9.65
CA GLY A 165 8.14 11.08 -10.04
C GLY A 165 8.68 9.79 -10.66
N MET A 166 9.76 9.84 -11.44
CA MET A 166 10.42 8.64 -11.98
C MET A 166 11.05 7.80 -10.85
N LYS A 167 11.69 8.43 -9.85
CA LYS A 167 12.26 7.72 -8.69
C LYS A 167 11.16 6.97 -7.92
N LYS A 168 9.98 7.60 -7.70
CA LYS A 168 8.84 6.97 -7.03
C LYS A 168 8.32 5.76 -7.82
N ARG A 169 8.19 5.89 -9.14
CA ARG A 169 7.76 4.79 -10.01
C ARG A 169 8.79 3.65 -10.06
N ALA A 170 10.09 3.96 -10.07
CA ALA A 170 11.13 2.93 -9.98
C ALA A 170 11.09 2.19 -8.63
N ALA A 171 10.85 2.90 -7.52
CA ALA A 171 10.66 2.27 -6.21
C ALA A 171 9.39 1.39 -6.16
N LEU A 172 8.33 1.78 -6.88
CA LEU A 172 7.14 0.96 -7.04
C LEU A 172 7.45 -0.31 -7.86
N ALA A 173 8.16 -0.18 -9.00
CA ALA A 173 8.60 -1.33 -9.79
C ALA A 173 9.41 -2.33 -8.93
N ARG A 174 10.34 -1.84 -8.11
CA ARG A 174 11.10 -2.66 -7.15
C ARG A 174 10.21 -3.39 -6.14
N ALA A 175 9.13 -2.75 -5.69
CA ALA A 175 8.23 -3.36 -4.71
C ALA A 175 7.33 -4.45 -5.31
N ILE A 176 6.96 -4.34 -6.60
CA ILE A 176 6.02 -5.25 -7.26
C ILE A 176 6.68 -6.30 -8.15
N ILE A 177 8.02 -6.30 -8.28
CA ILE A 177 8.71 -7.25 -9.14
C ILE A 177 8.40 -8.69 -8.73
N LYS A 178 8.06 -9.53 -9.72
CA LYS A 178 7.74 -10.93 -9.47
C LYS A 178 9.01 -11.68 -9.05
N GLU A 179 8.94 -12.37 -7.94
CA GLU A 179 10.07 -13.15 -7.39
C GLU A 179 9.89 -14.64 -7.63
N ASP A 180 8.65 -15.11 -7.74
CA ASP A 180 8.32 -16.52 -7.90
C ASP A 180 7.95 -16.81 -9.35
N ILE A 181 8.86 -17.50 -10.04
CA ILE A 181 8.64 -18.06 -11.38
C ILE A 181 8.32 -19.55 -11.27
N SER A 182 8.38 -20.11 -10.04
CA SER A 182 8.06 -21.52 -9.85
C SER A 182 6.59 -21.78 -10.20
N GLU A 183 6.35 -22.85 -10.93
CA GLU A 183 5.01 -23.38 -11.23
C GLU A 183 4.29 -23.91 -9.97
N ASN A 184 4.74 -23.51 -8.78
CA ASN A 184 4.12 -23.91 -7.53
C ASN A 184 2.70 -23.37 -7.44
N ASP A 185 1.77 -24.29 -7.15
CA ASP A 185 0.33 -24.11 -7.23
C ASP A 185 -0.26 -23.06 -6.26
N ASN A 186 0.54 -22.31 -5.50
CA ASN A 186 0.04 -21.33 -4.54
C ASN A 186 0.99 -20.11 -4.36
N PRO A 187 1.00 -19.14 -5.28
CA PRO A 187 1.82 -17.94 -5.14
C PRO A 187 1.40 -17.15 -3.91
N LEU A 188 2.40 -16.65 -3.18
CA LEU A 188 2.15 -15.77 -2.04
C LEU A 188 1.46 -14.49 -2.50
N GLU A 189 0.41 -14.14 -1.80
CA GLU A 189 -0.25 -12.86 -2.00
C GLU A 189 0.62 -11.72 -1.50
N GLU A 190 0.55 -10.60 -2.21
CA GLU A 190 1.33 -9.43 -1.90
C GLU A 190 0.46 -8.29 -1.37
N VAL A 191 0.92 -7.69 -0.27
CA VAL A 191 0.41 -6.42 0.24
C VAL A 191 1.47 -5.35 0.04
N VAL A 192 1.14 -4.30 -0.72
CA VAL A 192 2.06 -3.17 -0.93
C VAL A 192 1.75 -2.03 0.03
N MET A 193 2.77 -1.55 0.71
CA MET A 193 2.68 -0.47 1.69
C MET A 193 3.40 0.78 1.17
N TYR A 194 2.68 1.90 1.11
CA TYR A 194 3.18 3.18 0.61
C TYR A 194 3.29 4.19 1.75
N ASP A 195 4.49 4.69 2.01
CA ASP A 195 4.72 5.77 2.97
C ASP A 195 4.85 7.10 2.21
N GLU A 196 3.78 7.92 2.18
CA GLU A 196 3.71 9.22 1.51
C GLU A 196 4.20 9.18 0.04
N PRO A 197 3.61 8.33 -0.83
CA PRO A 197 4.14 8.06 -2.17
C PRO A 197 4.15 9.28 -3.10
N THR A 198 3.27 10.26 -2.86
CA THR A 198 3.12 11.47 -3.67
C THR A 198 3.78 12.71 -3.04
N ALA A 199 4.38 12.58 -1.85
CA ALA A 199 5.04 13.69 -1.18
C ALA A 199 6.18 14.28 -2.04
N GLY A 200 6.16 15.62 -2.21
CA GLY A 200 7.17 16.35 -2.97
C GLY A 200 7.01 16.27 -4.49
N LEU A 201 5.93 15.69 -5.00
CA LEU A 201 5.60 15.68 -6.42
C LEU A 201 4.65 16.84 -6.77
N ASP A 202 4.73 17.30 -8.00
CA ASP A 202 3.70 18.18 -8.57
C ASP A 202 2.36 17.43 -8.74
N PRO A 203 1.23 18.16 -8.92
CA PRO A 203 -0.09 17.53 -9.01
C PRO A 203 -0.23 16.50 -10.14
N VAL A 204 0.43 16.71 -11.29
CA VAL A 204 0.34 15.79 -12.44
C VAL A 204 1.10 14.51 -12.14
N ALA A 205 2.34 14.63 -11.64
CA ALA A 205 3.14 13.47 -11.24
C ALA A 205 2.47 12.67 -10.10
N SER A 206 1.81 13.36 -9.15
CA SER A 206 1.02 12.73 -8.09
C SER A 206 -0.12 11.90 -8.66
N THR A 207 -0.89 12.46 -9.58
CA THR A 207 -1.99 11.75 -10.26
C THR A 207 -1.49 10.48 -10.97
N VAL A 208 -0.36 10.54 -11.66
CA VAL A 208 0.24 9.36 -12.33
C VAL A 208 0.56 8.25 -11.32
N VAL A 209 1.15 8.60 -10.18
CA VAL A 209 1.47 7.60 -9.13
C VAL A 209 0.20 7.02 -8.51
N GLU A 210 -0.81 7.87 -8.22
CA GLU A 210 -2.11 7.45 -7.66
C GLU A 210 -2.84 6.49 -8.61
N ASP A 211 -2.89 6.80 -9.91
CA ASP A 211 -3.51 5.96 -10.92
C ASP A 211 -2.77 4.62 -11.08
N LEU A 212 -1.43 4.62 -11.04
CA LEU A 212 -0.63 3.39 -11.07
C LEU A 212 -0.93 2.49 -9.86
N MET A 213 -0.96 3.05 -8.64
CA MET A 213 -1.31 2.29 -7.44
C MET A 213 -2.69 1.64 -7.57
N ARG A 214 -3.67 2.39 -8.08
CA ARG A 214 -5.05 1.91 -8.26
C ARG A 214 -5.13 0.83 -9.35
N ASN A 215 -4.48 1.03 -10.49
CA ASN A 215 -4.51 0.09 -11.61
C ASN A 215 -3.87 -1.25 -11.26
N LEU A 216 -2.69 -1.25 -10.63
CA LEU A 216 -2.01 -2.46 -10.17
C LEU A 216 -2.87 -3.31 -9.23
N HIS A 217 -3.70 -2.65 -8.40
CA HIS A 217 -4.64 -3.34 -7.52
C HIS A 217 -5.89 -3.84 -8.28
N THR A 218 -6.43 -3.03 -9.20
CA THR A 218 -7.69 -3.32 -9.91
C THR A 218 -7.51 -4.42 -10.95
N GLU A 219 -6.38 -4.45 -11.66
CA GLU A 219 -6.05 -5.49 -12.62
C GLU A 219 -6.03 -6.87 -11.95
N ASN A 220 -5.54 -6.94 -10.72
CA ASN A 220 -5.52 -8.17 -9.94
C ASN A 220 -6.91 -8.58 -9.40
N LYS A 221 -7.80 -7.63 -9.09
CA LYS A 221 -9.20 -7.92 -8.74
C LYS A 221 -9.99 -8.53 -9.90
N ALA A 222 -9.81 -8.02 -11.11
CA ALA A 222 -10.55 -8.48 -12.30
C ALA A 222 -10.15 -9.91 -12.72
N VAL A 223 -8.91 -10.33 -12.47
CA VAL A 223 -8.39 -11.66 -12.82
C VAL A 223 -8.88 -12.73 -11.85
N SER A 224 -9.15 -12.38 -10.58
CA SER A 224 -9.55 -13.37 -9.56
C SER A 224 -10.97 -13.93 -9.76
N SER A 225 -11.77 -13.39 -10.68
CA SER A 225 -13.17 -13.81 -10.86
C SER A 225 -13.41 -14.92 -11.90
N TYR A 226 -12.44 -15.27 -12.76
CA TYR A 226 -12.65 -16.27 -13.82
C TYR A 226 -11.49 -17.23 -14.14
N GLU A 227 -10.26 -16.93 -13.77
CA GLU A 227 -9.13 -17.86 -13.85
C GLU A 227 -8.19 -17.57 -12.69
N GLU A 228 -7.74 -18.61 -11.98
CA GLU A 228 -6.70 -18.55 -10.95
C GLU A 228 -5.36 -18.11 -11.56
N LYS A 229 -5.24 -16.85 -11.98
CA LYS A 229 -3.93 -16.25 -12.26
C LYS A 229 -3.31 -15.82 -10.97
N LYS A 230 -2.36 -16.59 -10.59
CA LYS A 230 -1.54 -16.61 -9.42
C LYS A 230 -0.59 -15.41 -9.39
N GLY A 231 -0.61 -14.65 -8.28
CA GLY A 231 0.34 -13.60 -7.97
C GLY A 231 -0.08 -12.20 -8.45
N GLY A 232 -0.11 -11.26 -7.52
CA GLY A 232 -0.39 -9.85 -7.75
C GLY A 232 -0.67 -9.13 -6.44
N VAL A 233 -0.80 -7.79 -6.49
CA VAL A 233 -1.10 -6.97 -5.32
C VAL A 233 -2.53 -7.26 -4.86
N ALA A 234 -2.66 -8.08 -3.80
CA ALA A 234 -3.96 -8.44 -3.23
C ALA A 234 -4.61 -7.25 -2.53
N SER A 235 -3.81 -6.43 -1.85
CA SER A 235 -4.27 -5.26 -1.10
C SER A 235 -3.15 -4.24 -1.01
N TYR A 236 -3.47 -2.97 -0.79
CA TYR A 236 -2.45 -2.00 -0.47
C TYR A 236 -2.86 -1.05 0.64
N ILE A 237 -1.84 -0.53 1.31
CA ILE A 237 -1.98 0.46 2.37
C ILE A 237 -1.19 1.70 1.97
N VAL A 238 -1.80 2.86 2.07
CA VAL A 238 -1.12 4.14 1.84
C VAL A 238 -1.20 5.03 3.07
N VAL A 239 -0.06 5.46 3.56
CA VAL A 239 0.04 6.54 4.54
C VAL A 239 0.11 7.85 3.77
N THR A 240 -0.81 8.77 4.03
CA THR A 240 -0.84 10.07 3.37
C THR A 240 -1.56 11.12 4.20
N HIS A 241 -1.29 12.38 3.90
CA HIS A 241 -2.06 13.54 4.36
C HIS A 241 -2.66 14.31 3.17
N GLN A 242 -2.47 13.82 1.94
CA GLN A 242 -2.95 14.49 0.73
C GLN A 242 -4.38 14.08 0.40
N HIS A 243 -5.29 15.07 0.27
CA HIS A 243 -6.70 14.84 -0.02
C HIS A 243 -6.95 14.21 -1.39
N SER A 244 -6.08 14.48 -2.40
CA SER A 244 -6.18 13.82 -3.71
C SER A 244 -6.03 12.32 -3.59
N THR A 245 -4.96 11.87 -2.91
CA THR A 245 -4.68 10.44 -2.70
C THR A 245 -5.81 9.76 -1.91
N ILE A 246 -6.34 10.45 -0.87
CA ILE A 246 -7.47 9.94 -0.07
C ILE A 246 -8.69 9.66 -0.94
N ARG A 247 -9.03 10.55 -1.89
CA ARG A 247 -10.24 10.42 -2.72
C ARG A 247 -10.06 9.51 -3.94
N ARG A 248 -8.86 9.44 -4.49
CA ARG A 248 -8.60 8.72 -5.75
C ARG A 248 -8.08 7.31 -5.53
N ALA A 249 -7.23 7.12 -4.54
CA ALA A 249 -6.45 5.92 -4.40
C ALA A 249 -6.97 4.95 -3.32
N VAL A 250 -7.90 5.32 -2.43
CA VAL A 250 -8.32 4.45 -1.33
C VAL A 250 -9.83 4.28 -1.23
N ASP A 251 -10.24 3.13 -0.74
CA ASP A 251 -11.65 2.78 -0.50
C ASP A 251 -12.03 3.01 0.97
N ARG A 252 -11.17 2.62 1.91
CA ARG A 252 -11.36 2.75 3.36
C ARG A 252 -10.24 3.55 3.99
N LEU A 253 -10.57 4.29 5.04
CA LEU A 253 -9.67 5.16 5.78
C LEU A 253 -9.63 4.76 7.25
N ILE A 254 -8.44 4.84 7.81
CA ILE A 254 -8.16 4.69 9.23
C ILE A 254 -7.53 6.00 9.71
N PHE A 255 -8.23 6.72 10.60
CA PHE A 255 -7.73 7.99 11.13
C PHE A 255 -6.96 7.75 12.42
N LEU A 256 -5.65 8.05 12.36
CA LEU A 256 -4.75 7.92 13.50
C LEU A 256 -4.51 9.28 14.15
N HIS A 257 -4.81 9.38 15.46
CA HIS A 257 -4.54 10.57 16.26
C HIS A 257 -4.01 10.19 17.63
N ALA A 258 -2.99 10.88 18.11
CA ALA A 258 -2.34 10.63 19.41
C ALA A 258 -2.02 9.14 19.65
N GLY A 259 -1.57 8.44 18.60
CA GLY A 259 -1.19 7.02 18.66
C GLY A 259 -2.36 6.03 18.69
N LYS A 260 -3.60 6.49 18.52
CA LYS A 260 -4.83 5.67 18.55
C LYS A 260 -5.60 5.79 17.24
N VAL A 261 -6.32 4.74 16.89
CA VAL A 261 -7.35 4.82 15.85
C VAL A 261 -8.58 5.51 16.47
N VAL A 262 -8.94 6.66 15.91
CA VAL A 262 -10.05 7.48 16.42
C VAL A 262 -11.27 7.41 15.51
N TRP A 263 -11.10 6.98 14.26
CA TRP A 263 -12.18 6.83 13.30
C TRP A 263 -11.78 5.86 12.18
N GLU A 264 -12.72 5.10 11.68
CA GLU A 264 -12.63 4.29 10.47
C GLU A 264 -13.89 4.49 9.64
N GLY A 265 -13.75 4.53 8.32
CA GLY A 265 -14.86 4.67 7.39
C GLY A 265 -14.41 4.69 5.94
N THR A 266 -15.35 4.79 5.01
CA THR A 266 -15.06 4.91 3.58
C THR A 266 -14.58 6.31 3.21
N SER A 267 -13.94 6.43 2.04
CA SER A 267 -13.53 7.74 1.52
C SER A 267 -14.73 8.68 1.28
N LYS A 268 -15.94 8.14 1.04
CA LYS A 268 -17.18 8.92 0.90
C LYS A 268 -17.68 9.45 2.26
N GLU A 269 -17.62 8.62 3.30
CA GLU A 269 -18.01 9.01 4.67
C GLU A 269 -17.06 10.04 5.27
N PHE A 270 -15.78 10.05 4.86
CA PHE A 270 -14.80 11.01 5.31
C PHE A 270 -15.20 12.47 5.02
N ASP A 271 -15.75 12.72 3.82
CA ASP A 271 -16.15 14.08 3.40
C ASP A 271 -17.40 14.59 4.15
N THR A 272 -18.23 13.68 4.67
CA THR A 272 -19.50 14.00 5.38
C THR A 272 -19.44 13.73 6.87
N CYS A 273 -18.29 13.30 7.40
CA CYS A 273 -18.13 12.91 8.79
C CYS A 273 -18.33 14.11 9.74
N GLU A 274 -19.17 13.91 10.76
CA GLU A 274 -19.44 14.93 11.79
C GLU A 274 -18.47 14.87 12.99
N GLU A 275 -17.66 13.80 13.08
CA GLU A 275 -16.64 13.67 14.13
C GLU A 275 -15.68 14.88 14.08
N PRO A 276 -15.58 15.70 15.14
CA PRO A 276 -14.89 16.99 15.11
C PRO A 276 -13.44 16.91 14.61
N ILE A 277 -12.71 15.86 14.98
CA ILE A 277 -11.31 15.69 14.60
C ILE A 277 -11.16 15.33 13.12
N VAL A 278 -12.04 14.48 12.60
CA VAL A 278 -12.07 14.07 11.19
C VAL A 278 -12.48 15.25 10.32
N ARG A 279 -13.53 15.97 10.73
CA ARG A 279 -14.02 17.15 10.03
C ARG A 279 -12.97 18.27 9.98
N GLN A 280 -12.26 18.53 11.08
CA GLN A 280 -11.16 19.50 11.10
C GLN A 280 -10.08 19.14 10.08
N PHE A 281 -9.68 17.87 10.03
CA PHE A 281 -8.68 17.39 9.10
C PHE A 281 -9.18 17.46 7.65
N ALA A 282 -10.43 17.01 7.39
CA ALA A 282 -11.02 16.99 6.07
C ALA A 282 -11.20 18.39 5.45
N THR A 283 -11.50 19.40 6.29
CA THR A 283 -11.71 20.78 5.83
C THR A 283 -10.47 21.66 5.92
N GLY A 284 -9.39 21.19 6.56
CA GLY A 284 -8.21 22.01 6.84
C GLY A 284 -8.47 23.16 7.81
N SER A 285 -9.52 23.07 8.66
CA SER A 285 -9.89 24.12 9.62
C SER A 285 -8.81 24.31 10.68
N LEU A 286 -8.53 25.56 11.01
CA LEU A 286 -7.67 25.92 12.15
C LEU A 286 -8.37 25.73 13.51
N GLN A 287 -9.70 25.64 13.51
CA GLN A 287 -10.51 25.44 14.72
C GLN A 287 -10.88 23.97 14.86
N GLY A 288 -10.56 23.36 16.00
CA GLY A 288 -10.88 21.98 16.30
C GLY A 288 -9.91 21.33 17.30
N PRO A 289 -10.05 20.02 17.55
CA PRO A 289 -9.25 19.30 18.54
C PRO A 289 -7.79 19.07 18.13
N ILE A 290 -7.43 19.18 16.84
CA ILE A 290 -6.03 19.10 16.40
C ILE A 290 -5.37 20.45 16.67
N VAL A 291 -4.40 20.46 17.58
CA VAL A 291 -3.59 21.64 17.93
C VAL A 291 -2.15 21.39 17.44
N TYR A 292 -1.53 22.41 16.82
CA TYR A 292 -0.16 22.37 16.29
C TYR A 292 0.81 23.15 17.19
#